data_f9510030431d6158353ec875f9dcce01
#
_entry.id   f9510030431d6158353ec875f9dcce01
#
_cell.length_a   1.000
_cell.length_b   1.000
_cell.length_c   1.000
_cell.angle_alpha   90.00
_cell.angle_beta   90.00
_cell.angle_gamma   90.00
#
_symmetry.space_group_name_H-M   'P 1'
#
loop_
_entity.id
_entity.type
_entity.pdbx_description
1 polymer ?
#
loop_
_entity_poly.entity_id
_entity_poly.type
_entity_poly.pdbx_seq_one_letter_code
_entity_poly.pdbx_strand_id
1 'polypeptide(L)'
;MDLGSRVRFYRSLRGLSLRDVAHRSGRSRSFLSEVEANSVSPSLRSLEKICDALEIPISTVLRDEPFFSAPIVIPRQWNNCAELFRWEKARLLHVFPDSEPAPFAAVLYQVDGFGETPWRQAAESSQKLGVVVKGRVDFENKTGVFPLETGRMILINTYAPFRWVNREKEPAEILSVGMRPFQLYEEVERKARWRQFFKKEVQRATRTQGVRS
;
A
#
# COMPACT_ATOMS: atom_id res chain seq x y z
N MET A 1 -14.33 -22.75 2.78
CA MET A 1 -15.43 -22.03 2.11
C MET A 1 -15.37 -22.38 0.64
N ASP A 2 -16.45 -22.86 0.04
CA ASP A 2 -16.49 -23.25 -1.36
C ASP A 2 -16.44 -22.05 -2.32
N LEU A 3 -16.21 -22.30 -3.61
CA LEU A 3 -16.03 -21.29 -4.64
C LEU A 3 -17.21 -20.31 -4.73
N GLY A 4 -18.43 -20.83 -4.74
CA GLY A 4 -19.62 -20.00 -4.89
C GLY A 4 -19.85 -19.09 -3.71
N SER A 5 -19.63 -19.57 -2.50
CA SER A 5 -19.70 -18.77 -1.28
C SER A 5 -18.68 -17.64 -1.30
N ARG A 6 -17.46 -17.86 -1.85
CA ARG A 6 -16.45 -16.80 -2.00
C ARG A 6 -16.89 -15.74 -3.01
N VAL A 7 -17.38 -16.16 -4.17
CA VAL A 7 -17.92 -15.23 -5.17
C VAL A 7 -19.03 -14.38 -4.55
N ARG A 8 -19.98 -14.99 -3.85
CA ARG A 8 -21.08 -14.30 -3.16
C ARG A 8 -20.57 -13.33 -2.11
N PHE A 9 -19.56 -13.72 -1.33
CA PHE A 9 -18.96 -12.86 -0.30
C PHE A 9 -18.37 -11.60 -0.93
N TYR A 10 -17.53 -11.74 -1.96
CA TYR A 10 -16.89 -10.59 -2.61
C TYR A 10 -17.91 -9.70 -3.32
N ARG A 11 -18.94 -10.29 -3.95
CA ARG A 11 -20.03 -9.51 -4.51
C ARG A 11 -20.72 -8.66 -3.44
N SER A 12 -21.04 -9.26 -2.31
CA SER A 12 -21.70 -8.57 -1.19
C SER A 12 -20.82 -7.48 -0.59
N LEU A 13 -19.52 -7.78 -0.41
CA LEU A 13 -18.52 -6.83 0.09
C LEU A 13 -18.41 -5.58 -0.80
N ARG A 14 -18.58 -5.74 -2.12
CA ARG A 14 -18.58 -4.65 -3.11
C ARG A 14 -19.94 -3.96 -3.23
N GLY A 15 -20.95 -4.39 -2.48
CA GLY A 15 -22.32 -3.86 -2.57
C GLY A 15 -23.01 -4.12 -3.92
N LEU A 16 -22.52 -5.10 -4.70
CA LEU A 16 -23.04 -5.40 -6.04
C LEU A 16 -24.21 -6.39 -5.95
N SER A 17 -25.25 -6.16 -6.78
CA SER A 17 -26.32 -7.13 -7.00
C SER A 17 -25.87 -8.22 -7.99
N LEU A 18 -26.56 -9.36 -8.04
CA LEU A 18 -26.35 -10.37 -9.09
C LEU A 18 -26.51 -9.79 -10.49
N ARG A 19 -27.40 -8.79 -10.67
CA ARG A 19 -27.64 -8.11 -11.95
C ARG A 19 -26.42 -7.29 -12.37
N ASP A 20 -25.78 -6.60 -11.44
CA ASP A 20 -24.60 -5.77 -11.71
C ASP A 20 -23.42 -6.63 -12.17
N VAL A 21 -23.16 -7.74 -11.45
CA VAL A 21 -22.10 -8.68 -11.84
C VAL A 21 -22.43 -9.38 -13.16
N ALA A 22 -23.69 -9.75 -13.40
CA ALA A 22 -24.13 -10.31 -14.67
C ALA A 22 -23.83 -9.37 -15.84
N HIS A 23 -24.20 -8.10 -15.70
CA HIS A 23 -23.96 -7.08 -16.71
C HIS A 23 -22.47 -6.87 -16.97
N ARG A 24 -21.66 -6.72 -15.90
CA ARG A 24 -20.21 -6.47 -16.01
C ARG A 24 -19.44 -7.67 -16.56
N SER A 25 -19.82 -8.90 -16.17
CA SER A 25 -19.13 -10.13 -16.60
C SER A 25 -19.60 -10.67 -17.93
N GLY A 26 -20.71 -10.14 -18.50
CA GLY A 26 -21.35 -10.68 -19.69
C GLY A 26 -21.92 -12.09 -19.47
N ARG A 27 -22.38 -12.41 -18.25
CA ARG A 27 -23.01 -13.68 -17.88
C ARG A 27 -24.48 -13.47 -17.52
N SER A 28 -25.29 -14.55 -17.59
CA SER A 28 -26.66 -14.45 -17.12
C SER A 28 -26.76 -14.40 -15.62
N ARG A 29 -27.80 -13.74 -15.11
CA ARG A 29 -28.09 -13.69 -13.66
C ARG A 29 -28.33 -15.10 -13.07
N SER A 30 -29.03 -15.99 -13.82
CA SER A 30 -29.27 -17.36 -13.42
C SER A 30 -27.97 -18.12 -13.25
N PHE A 31 -27.06 -18.04 -14.24
CA PHE A 31 -25.74 -18.67 -14.16
C PHE A 31 -24.95 -18.21 -12.93
N LEU A 32 -24.94 -16.91 -12.65
CA LEU A 32 -24.25 -16.38 -11.45
C LEU A 32 -24.88 -16.88 -10.15
N SER A 33 -26.22 -16.95 -10.09
CA SER A 33 -26.94 -17.50 -8.95
C SER A 33 -26.60 -18.98 -8.70
N GLU A 34 -26.47 -19.76 -9.78
CA GLU A 34 -26.10 -21.16 -9.75
C GLU A 34 -24.63 -21.35 -9.31
N VAL A 35 -23.73 -20.47 -9.78
CA VAL A 35 -22.33 -20.46 -9.34
C VAL A 35 -22.25 -20.12 -7.85
N GLU A 36 -22.95 -19.11 -7.35
CA GLU A 36 -22.98 -18.74 -5.95
C GLU A 36 -23.61 -19.80 -5.03
N ALA A 37 -24.54 -20.61 -5.59
CA ALA A 37 -25.15 -21.75 -4.92
C ALA A 37 -24.33 -23.03 -5.02
N ASN A 38 -23.17 -23.01 -5.72
CA ASN A 38 -22.35 -24.18 -6.05
C ASN A 38 -23.11 -25.29 -6.84
N SER A 39 -24.17 -24.92 -7.51
CA SER A 39 -24.95 -25.82 -8.37
C SER A 39 -24.28 -26.07 -9.71
N VAL A 40 -23.44 -25.12 -10.15
CA VAL A 40 -22.68 -25.18 -11.40
C VAL A 40 -21.23 -24.76 -11.15
N SER A 41 -20.30 -25.53 -11.72
CA SER A 41 -18.87 -25.19 -11.71
C SER A 41 -18.55 -24.31 -12.93
N PRO A 42 -18.14 -23.04 -12.76
CA PRO A 42 -17.81 -22.19 -13.88
C PRO A 42 -16.51 -22.65 -14.53
N SER A 43 -16.40 -22.52 -15.86
CA SER A 43 -15.11 -22.66 -16.53
C SER A 43 -14.15 -21.56 -16.05
N LEU A 44 -12.83 -21.81 -16.17
CA LEU A 44 -11.79 -20.81 -15.79
C LEU A 44 -12.04 -19.46 -16.44
N ARG A 45 -12.36 -19.44 -17.76
CA ARG A 45 -12.69 -18.22 -18.50
C ARG A 45 -13.94 -17.50 -17.98
N SER A 46 -14.92 -18.27 -17.47
CA SER A 46 -16.12 -17.68 -16.86
C SER A 46 -15.82 -17.08 -15.52
N LEU A 47 -14.98 -17.77 -14.73
CA LEU A 47 -14.54 -17.33 -13.42
C LEU A 47 -13.69 -16.07 -13.51
N GLU A 48 -12.77 -15.98 -14.48
CA GLU A 48 -12.00 -14.77 -14.77
C GLU A 48 -12.91 -13.55 -14.98
N LYS A 49 -13.91 -13.68 -15.88
CA LYS A 49 -14.85 -12.60 -16.14
C LYS A 49 -15.68 -12.19 -14.91
N ILE A 50 -16.02 -13.14 -14.05
CA ILE A 50 -16.70 -12.85 -12.78
C ILE A 50 -15.75 -12.10 -11.83
N CYS A 51 -14.51 -12.55 -11.73
CA CYS A 51 -13.49 -11.90 -10.89
C CYS A 51 -13.15 -10.49 -11.38
N ASP A 52 -13.03 -10.28 -12.68
CA ASP A 52 -12.86 -8.95 -13.30
C ASP A 52 -14.02 -8.03 -12.94
N ALA A 53 -15.27 -8.54 -13.04
CA ALA A 53 -16.47 -7.78 -12.68
C ALA A 53 -16.53 -7.42 -11.18
N LEU A 54 -15.90 -8.23 -10.35
CA LEU A 54 -15.74 -8.02 -8.91
C LEU A 54 -14.48 -7.21 -8.55
N GLU A 55 -13.62 -6.92 -9.51
CA GLU A 55 -12.34 -6.23 -9.31
C GLU A 55 -11.43 -6.96 -8.30
N ILE A 56 -11.34 -8.29 -8.44
CA ILE A 56 -10.49 -9.15 -7.60
C ILE A 56 -9.65 -10.10 -8.45
N PRO A 57 -8.44 -10.47 -8.04
CA PRO A 57 -7.67 -11.53 -8.69
C PRO A 57 -8.38 -12.87 -8.63
N ILE A 58 -8.32 -13.67 -9.68
CA ILE A 58 -8.91 -15.02 -9.71
C ILE A 58 -8.34 -15.92 -8.60
N SER A 59 -7.07 -15.76 -8.25
CA SER A 59 -6.43 -16.47 -7.14
C SER A 59 -7.17 -16.28 -5.81
N THR A 60 -7.88 -15.17 -5.63
CA THR A 60 -8.64 -14.85 -4.43
C THR A 60 -9.81 -15.80 -4.21
N VAL A 61 -10.46 -16.25 -5.28
CA VAL A 61 -11.59 -17.18 -5.19
C VAL A 61 -11.17 -18.65 -5.30
N LEU A 62 -9.97 -18.94 -5.83
CA LEU A 62 -9.44 -20.30 -5.99
C LEU A 62 -8.73 -20.85 -4.75
N ARG A 63 -8.37 -20.01 -3.78
CA ARG A 63 -7.69 -20.46 -2.57
C ARG A 63 -8.61 -21.22 -1.64
N ASP A 64 -8.16 -22.37 -1.17
CA ASP A 64 -8.88 -23.22 -0.21
C ASP A 64 -8.71 -22.77 1.25
N GLU A 65 -7.95 -21.72 1.50
CA GLU A 65 -7.74 -21.24 2.86
C GLU A 65 -9.01 -20.60 3.43
N PRO A 66 -9.33 -20.88 4.69
CA PRO A 66 -10.45 -20.24 5.35
C PRO A 66 -10.25 -18.73 5.37
N PHE A 67 -11.29 -17.98 5.02
CA PHE A 67 -11.32 -16.53 4.99
C PHE A 67 -10.94 -15.85 6.32
N PHE A 68 -10.94 -16.62 7.37
CA PHE A 68 -10.53 -16.29 8.71
C PHE A 68 -9.42 -17.26 9.12
N SER A 69 -8.22 -17.08 8.57
CA SER A 69 -7.03 -17.64 9.19
C SER A 69 -6.91 -17.08 10.61
N ALA A 70 -6.32 -17.86 11.51
CA ALA A 70 -6.00 -17.37 12.84
C ALA A 70 -5.24 -16.03 12.71
N PRO A 71 -5.49 -15.05 13.61
CA PRO A 71 -4.80 -13.77 13.53
C PRO A 71 -3.29 -14.01 13.54
N ILE A 72 -2.60 -13.39 12.58
CA ILE A 72 -1.14 -13.45 12.52
C ILE A 72 -0.62 -12.42 13.51
N VAL A 73 0.03 -12.89 14.55
CA VAL A 73 0.74 -12.04 15.50
C VAL A 73 2.13 -11.77 14.95
N ILE A 74 2.39 -10.52 14.55
CA ILE A 74 3.72 -10.11 14.11
C ILE A 74 4.58 -9.85 15.36
N PRO A 75 5.72 -10.55 15.51
CA PRO A 75 6.61 -10.31 16.65
C PRO A 75 7.08 -8.86 16.67
N ARG A 76 7.19 -8.26 17.85
CA ARG A 76 7.68 -6.89 18.03
C ARG A 76 9.13 -6.67 17.54
N GLN A 77 9.83 -7.73 17.22
CA GLN A 77 11.21 -7.66 16.71
C GLN A 77 11.20 -7.58 15.19
N TRP A 78 11.48 -6.39 14.67
CA TRP A 78 11.57 -6.12 13.23
C TRP A 78 12.78 -6.80 12.54
N ASN A 79 13.65 -7.47 13.32
CA ASN A 79 14.89 -8.08 12.82
C ASN A 79 14.65 -9.23 11.82
N ASN A 80 13.46 -9.82 11.83
CA ASN A 80 13.08 -10.90 10.91
C ASN A 80 12.26 -10.42 9.72
N CYS A 81 12.06 -9.11 9.57
CA CYS A 81 11.36 -8.55 8.42
C CYS A 81 12.29 -8.51 7.20
N ALA A 82 11.75 -8.85 6.03
CA ALA A 82 12.50 -8.76 4.79
C ALA A 82 12.88 -7.29 4.50
N GLU A 83 14.16 -7.04 4.25
CA GLU A 83 14.61 -5.71 3.84
C GLU A 83 14.28 -5.49 2.37
N LEU A 84 13.45 -4.50 2.09
CA LEU A 84 13.08 -4.13 0.72
C LEU A 84 14.10 -3.16 0.11
N PHE A 85 14.56 -2.18 0.89
CA PHE A 85 15.52 -1.18 0.47
C PHE A 85 16.44 -0.79 1.63
N ARG A 86 17.70 -0.49 1.30
CA ARG A 86 18.68 0.08 2.20
C ARG A 86 19.29 1.32 1.57
N TRP A 87 19.36 2.38 2.35
CA TRP A 87 20.05 3.63 2.03
C TRP A 87 21.18 3.85 3.05
N GLU A 88 21.93 4.91 2.93
CA GLU A 88 23.08 5.17 3.80
C GLU A 88 22.69 5.21 5.30
N LYS A 89 21.60 5.93 5.61
CA LYS A 89 21.11 6.13 7.00
C LYS A 89 19.63 5.82 7.16
N ALA A 90 19.08 4.96 6.31
CA ALA A 90 17.70 4.52 6.43
C ALA A 90 17.51 3.15 5.78
N ARG A 91 16.46 2.44 6.19
CA ARG A 91 16.03 1.20 5.57
C ARG A 91 14.52 1.06 5.56
N LEU A 92 14.02 0.29 4.62
CA LEU A 92 12.61 -0.05 4.48
C LEU A 92 12.45 -1.56 4.61
N LEU A 93 11.64 -1.97 5.55
CA LEU A 93 11.37 -3.38 5.86
C LEU A 93 9.93 -3.73 5.49
N HIS A 94 9.72 -4.92 4.96
CA HIS A 94 8.39 -5.48 4.74
C HIS A 94 7.91 -6.17 6.01
N VAL A 95 6.80 -5.71 6.58
CA VAL A 95 6.32 -6.16 7.89
C VAL A 95 5.54 -7.47 7.83
N PHE A 96 4.86 -7.73 6.70
CA PHE A 96 4.10 -8.97 6.53
C PHE A 96 4.89 -10.02 5.76
N PRO A 97 4.75 -11.32 6.13
CA PRO A 97 5.32 -12.40 5.33
C PRO A 97 4.73 -12.39 3.91
N ASP A 98 5.57 -12.63 2.90
CA ASP A 98 5.15 -12.69 1.49
C ASP A 98 4.16 -13.82 1.18
N SER A 99 4.07 -14.81 2.09
CA SER A 99 3.15 -15.94 1.99
C SER A 99 1.67 -15.56 2.17
N GLU A 100 1.38 -14.40 2.74
CA GLU A 100 0.01 -13.99 3.03
C GLU A 100 -0.48 -12.93 2.05
N PRO A 101 -1.54 -13.21 1.28
CA PRO A 101 -2.14 -12.24 0.37
C PRO A 101 -3.02 -11.26 1.13
N ALA A 102 -2.42 -10.27 1.75
CA ALA A 102 -3.19 -9.18 2.32
C ALA A 102 -3.55 -8.15 1.24
N PRO A 103 -4.75 -7.57 1.24
CA PRO A 103 -5.15 -6.51 0.32
C PRO A 103 -4.41 -5.20 0.60
N PHE A 104 -3.75 -5.14 1.73
CA PHE A 104 -2.91 -4.03 2.14
C PHE A 104 -1.47 -4.51 2.34
N ALA A 105 -0.59 -3.57 2.39
CA ALA A 105 0.80 -3.83 2.70
C ALA A 105 1.24 -2.91 3.83
N ALA A 106 2.06 -3.43 4.73
CA ALA A 106 2.68 -2.67 5.78
C ALA A 106 4.19 -2.71 5.63
N VAL A 107 4.80 -1.54 5.73
CA VAL A 107 6.26 -1.37 5.71
C VAL A 107 6.70 -0.56 6.91
N LEU A 108 7.88 -0.84 7.38
CA LEU A 108 8.53 -0.07 8.43
C LEU A 108 9.70 0.70 7.82
N TYR A 109 9.68 2.01 7.93
CA TYR A 109 10.85 2.85 7.73
C TYR A 109 11.61 2.91 9.05
N GLN A 110 12.90 2.63 9.00
CA GLN A 110 13.83 2.91 10.08
C GLN A 110 14.80 3.97 9.56
N VAL A 111 14.87 5.10 10.25
CA VAL A 111 15.70 6.25 9.88
C VAL A 111 16.66 6.51 11.02
N ASP A 112 17.94 6.29 10.79
CA ASP A 112 19.00 6.49 11.77
C ASP A 112 19.09 7.95 12.21
N GLY A 113 19.81 8.21 13.30
CA GLY A 113 20.02 9.57 13.75
C GLY A 113 20.68 10.44 12.68
N PHE A 114 20.13 11.63 12.45
CA PHE A 114 20.56 12.56 11.40
C PHE A 114 20.53 11.96 9.99
N GLY A 115 19.60 11.01 9.77
CA GLY A 115 19.39 10.33 8.50
C GLY A 115 18.14 10.80 7.75
N GLU A 116 18.04 10.41 6.50
CA GLU A 116 16.86 10.69 5.67
C GLU A 116 16.62 9.56 4.66
N THR A 117 15.38 9.40 4.24
CA THR A 117 15.06 8.57 3.07
C THR A 117 15.24 9.40 1.80
N PRO A 118 15.52 8.78 0.64
CA PRO A 118 15.39 9.49 -0.62
C PRO A 118 13.95 9.95 -0.85
N TRP A 119 13.77 10.93 -1.74
CA TRP A 119 12.45 11.34 -2.19
C TRP A 119 11.74 10.19 -2.87
N ARG A 120 10.51 9.93 -2.47
CA ARG A 120 9.69 8.81 -2.96
C ARG A 120 8.34 9.31 -3.47
N GLN A 121 7.86 8.62 -4.49
CA GLN A 121 6.56 8.87 -5.10
C GLN A 121 6.00 7.55 -5.63
N ALA A 122 4.73 7.28 -5.46
CA ALA A 122 4.09 6.15 -6.12
C ALA A 122 3.69 6.52 -7.56
N ALA A 123 3.71 5.54 -8.47
CA ALA A 123 3.25 5.76 -9.85
C ALA A 123 1.73 5.96 -9.91
N GLU A 124 1.00 5.38 -8.97
CA GLU A 124 -0.45 5.52 -8.85
C GLU A 124 -0.82 6.30 -7.58
N SER A 125 -1.88 7.09 -7.67
CA SER A 125 -2.41 7.79 -6.51
C SER A 125 -2.95 6.79 -5.51
N SER A 126 -2.33 6.70 -4.36
CA SER A 126 -2.81 5.91 -3.23
C SER A 126 -2.61 6.67 -1.93
N GLN A 127 -3.44 6.35 -0.97
CA GLN A 127 -3.32 6.88 0.38
C GLN A 127 -2.67 5.83 1.28
N LYS A 128 -1.78 6.29 2.15
CA LYS A 128 -1.16 5.45 3.18
C LYS A 128 -1.29 6.13 4.53
N LEU A 129 -1.54 5.33 5.54
CA LEU A 129 -1.44 5.77 6.91
C LEU A 129 0.01 5.57 7.37
N GLY A 130 0.63 6.63 7.86
CA GLY A 130 1.91 6.57 8.57
C GLY A 130 1.70 6.76 10.05
N VAL A 131 2.39 5.96 10.87
CA VAL A 131 2.37 6.05 12.34
C VAL A 131 3.81 6.06 12.83
N VAL A 132 4.20 7.08 13.57
CA VAL A 132 5.52 7.09 14.24
C VAL A 132 5.45 6.15 15.44
N VAL A 133 6.15 5.04 15.37
CA VAL A 133 6.15 4.01 16.43
C VAL A 133 7.30 4.20 17.41
N LYS A 134 8.34 4.95 17.00
CA LYS A 134 9.48 5.29 17.86
C LYS A 134 10.18 6.56 17.38
N GLY A 135 10.60 7.41 18.32
CA GLY A 135 11.42 8.59 18.05
C GLY A 135 10.64 9.78 17.52
N ARG A 136 11.36 10.70 16.88
CA ARG A 136 10.84 11.89 16.18
C ARG A 136 11.36 11.90 14.76
N VAL A 137 10.54 12.36 13.84
CA VAL A 137 10.89 12.44 12.41
C VAL A 137 10.06 13.52 11.74
N ASP A 138 10.64 14.20 10.78
CA ASP A 138 9.93 15.11 9.91
C ASP A 138 9.42 14.36 8.68
N PHE A 139 8.16 14.55 8.36
CA PHE A 139 7.63 14.22 7.04
C PHE A 139 7.77 15.46 6.16
N GLU A 140 8.49 15.34 5.06
CA GLU A 140 8.66 16.42 4.11
C GLU A 140 8.00 16.11 2.77
N ASN A 141 7.25 17.06 2.26
CA ASN A 141 6.73 17.07 0.90
C ASN A 141 6.78 18.50 0.32
N LYS A 142 6.27 18.68 -0.89
CA LYS A 142 6.24 20.00 -1.55
C LYS A 142 5.39 21.06 -0.84
N THR A 143 4.52 20.64 0.08
CA THR A 143 3.64 21.57 0.81
C THR A 143 4.24 22.04 2.13
N GLY A 144 5.29 21.38 2.61
CA GLY A 144 5.98 21.76 3.85
C GLY A 144 6.67 20.63 4.57
N VAL A 145 7.11 20.96 5.78
CA VAL A 145 7.74 20.05 6.74
C VAL A 145 6.77 19.85 7.90
N PHE A 146 6.51 18.62 8.24
CA PHE A 146 5.56 18.23 9.29
C PHE A 146 6.29 17.41 10.35
N PRO A 147 6.65 18.01 11.49
CA PRO A 147 7.32 17.28 12.58
C PRO A 147 6.34 16.32 13.26
N LEU A 148 6.76 15.10 13.42
CA LEU A 148 5.98 14.01 14.02
C LEU A 148 6.80 13.33 15.12
N GLU A 149 6.12 12.95 16.18
CA GLU A 149 6.69 12.20 17.30
C GLU A 149 5.94 10.90 17.54
N THR A 150 6.49 10.04 18.37
CA THR A 150 5.88 8.74 18.71
C THR A 150 4.39 8.88 19.04
N GLY A 151 3.56 8.03 18.41
CA GLY A 151 2.11 8.02 18.54
C GLY A 151 1.39 8.94 17.55
N ARG A 152 2.07 9.86 16.87
CA ARG A 152 1.47 10.69 15.83
C ARG A 152 1.23 9.91 14.56
N MET A 153 0.12 10.23 13.89
CA MET A 153 -0.30 9.64 12.64
C MET A 153 -0.38 10.69 11.55
N ILE A 154 -0.12 10.26 10.32
CA ILE A 154 -0.23 11.10 9.13
C ILE A 154 -0.90 10.31 8.00
N LEU A 155 -1.81 10.95 7.28
CA LEU A 155 -2.35 10.41 6.04
C LEU A 155 -1.53 10.95 4.86
N ILE A 156 -0.87 10.04 4.15
CA ILE A 156 0.08 10.37 3.08
C ILE A 156 -0.58 10.10 1.73
N ASN A 157 -0.65 11.13 0.88
CA ASN A 157 -0.93 10.94 -0.53
C ASN A 157 0.39 10.63 -1.26
N THR A 158 0.55 9.39 -1.68
CA THR A 158 1.81 8.90 -2.28
C THR A 158 2.04 9.36 -3.70
N TYR A 159 1.06 9.97 -4.36
CA TYR A 159 1.25 10.61 -5.67
C TYR A 159 2.16 11.84 -5.59
N ALA A 160 2.11 12.57 -4.47
CA ALA A 160 3.04 13.66 -4.22
C ALA A 160 4.37 13.10 -3.68
N PRO A 161 5.52 13.57 -4.18
CA PRO A 161 6.80 13.18 -3.64
C PRO A 161 6.94 13.55 -2.16
N PHE A 162 7.50 12.65 -1.41
CA PHE A 162 7.74 12.82 0.03
C PHE A 162 9.03 12.13 0.47
N ARG A 163 9.52 12.50 1.63
CA ARG A 163 10.60 11.80 2.34
C ARG A 163 10.44 11.91 3.86
N TRP A 164 11.14 11.06 4.56
CA TRP A 164 11.30 11.10 6.00
C TRP A 164 12.69 11.64 6.35
N VAL A 165 12.77 12.57 7.29
CA VAL A 165 14.02 13.18 7.74
C VAL A 165 14.09 13.12 9.26
N ASN A 166 15.08 12.44 9.78
CA ASN A 166 15.35 12.40 11.24
C ASN A 166 16.41 13.46 11.57
N ARG A 167 16.03 14.46 12.33
CA ARG A 167 16.94 15.52 12.79
C ARG A 167 17.47 15.29 14.19
N GLU A 168 17.05 14.19 14.83
CA GLU A 168 17.47 13.82 16.16
C GLU A 168 18.64 12.82 16.09
N LYS A 169 19.34 12.65 17.23
CA LYS A 169 20.42 11.67 17.37
C LYS A 169 19.89 10.22 17.40
N GLU A 170 18.75 10.03 18.04
CA GLU A 170 18.14 8.72 18.21
C GLU A 170 17.41 8.29 16.94
N PRO A 171 17.43 6.97 16.60
CA PRO A 171 16.74 6.47 15.43
C PRO A 171 15.21 6.60 15.56
N ALA A 172 14.55 6.83 14.44
CA ALA A 172 13.09 6.88 14.33
C ALA A 172 12.55 5.70 13.52
N GLU A 173 11.35 5.25 13.88
CA GLU A 173 10.65 4.16 13.22
C GLU A 173 9.22 4.59 12.85
N ILE A 174 8.86 4.39 11.59
CA ILE A 174 7.56 4.76 11.04
C ILE A 174 6.91 3.55 10.38
N LEU A 175 5.80 3.09 10.93
CA LEU A 175 4.97 2.07 10.30
C LEU A 175 4.08 2.75 9.26
N SER A 176 4.16 2.31 8.01
CA SER A 176 3.30 2.79 6.95
C SER A 176 2.44 1.66 6.40
N VAL A 177 1.13 1.88 6.38
CA VAL A 177 0.13 0.90 5.91
C VAL A 177 -0.66 1.51 4.76
N GLY A 178 -0.85 0.75 3.70
CA GLY A 178 -1.61 1.20 2.53
C GLY A 178 -2.05 0.04 1.65
N MET A 179 -2.92 0.32 0.68
CA MET A 179 -3.34 -0.67 -0.30
C MET A 179 -2.17 -1.04 -1.23
N ARG A 180 -2.12 -2.29 -1.70
CA ARG A 180 -1.15 -2.69 -2.73
C ARG A 180 -1.48 -1.96 -4.06
N PRO A 181 -0.50 -1.65 -4.94
CA PRO A 181 0.74 -2.41 -5.19
C PRO A 181 2.03 -1.73 -4.71
N PHE A 182 2.94 -2.51 -4.14
CA PHE A 182 4.29 -2.06 -3.76
C PHE A 182 5.31 -2.04 -4.90
N GLN A 183 5.04 -2.69 -6.01
CA GLN A 183 5.98 -2.89 -7.13
C GLN A 183 6.44 -1.60 -7.82
N LEU A 184 5.83 -0.47 -7.50
CA LEU A 184 6.07 0.80 -8.19
C LEU A 184 7.18 1.67 -7.61
N TYR A 185 7.77 1.27 -6.49
CA TYR A 185 8.89 2.04 -5.91
C TYR A 185 10.22 1.88 -6.70
N GLU A 186 10.39 0.82 -7.49
CA GLU A 186 11.61 0.62 -8.28
C GLU A 186 11.74 1.57 -9.48
N GLU A 187 10.63 2.00 -10.08
CA GLU A 187 10.69 2.85 -11.28
C GLU A 187 11.08 4.29 -10.99
N VAL A 188 10.84 4.80 -9.81
CA VAL A 188 11.08 6.22 -9.48
C VAL A 188 12.58 6.51 -9.34
N GLU A 189 13.37 5.55 -8.85
CA GLU A 189 14.83 5.72 -8.76
C GLU A 189 15.53 5.72 -10.13
N ARG A 190 14.97 5.07 -11.14
CA ARG A 190 15.55 5.01 -12.49
C ARG A 190 15.35 6.27 -13.32
N LYS A 191 14.40 7.13 -13.01
CA LYS A 191 14.17 8.35 -13.78
C LYS A 191 14.95 9.54 -13.23
N ALA A 192 16.23 9.64 -13.57
CA ALA A 192 17.14 10.76 -13.25
C ALA A 192 16.62 12.18 -13.60
N ARG A 193 15.53 12.29 -14.37
CA ARG A 193 14.85 13.55 -14.72
C ARG A 193 14.25 14.28 -13.52
N TRP A 194 13.83 13.57 -12.49
CA TRP A 194 13.19 14.18 -11.31
C TRP A 194 14.18 14.87 -10.37
N ARG A 195 15.43 14.43 -10.31
CA ARG A 195 16.47 15.10 -9.49
C ARG A 195 16.73 16.55 -9.92
N GLN A 196 16.63 16.85 -11.21
CA GLN A 196 16.83 18.20 -11.72
C GLN A 196 15.61 19.11 -11.48
N PHE A 197 14.40 18.55 -11.59
CA PHE A 197 13.17 19.29 -11.33
C PHE A 197 13.08 19.73 -9.86
N PHE A 198 13.33 18.81 -8.91
CA PHE A 198 13.27 19.13 -7.48
C PHE A 198 14.36 20.06 -7.00
N LYS A 199 15.60 19.95 -7.49
CA LYS A 199 16.63 20.96 -7.16
C LYS A 199 16.20 22.38 -7.52
N LYS A 200 15.51 22.57 -8.64
CA LYS A 200 15.02 23.88 -9.08
C LYS A 200 13.83 24.37 -8.23
N GLU A 201 12.91 23.50 -7.87
CA GLU A 201 11.72 23.90 -7.10
C GLU A 201 12.03 24.15 -5.62
N VAL A 202 12.87 23.34 -4.99
CA VAL A 202 13.34 23.58 -3.61
C VAL A 202 14.15 24.87 -3.54
N GLN A 203 15.02 25.16 -4.53
CA GLN A 203 15.74 26.43 -4.59
C GLN A 203 14.82 27.65 -4.82
N ARG A 204 13.71 27.48 -5.54
CA ARG A 204 12.69 28.53 -5.69
C ARG A 204 11.91 28.77 -4.39
N ALA A 205 11.47 27.72 -3.71
CA ALA A 205 10.74 27.82 -2.45
C ALA A 205 11.57 28.49 -1.34
N THR A 206 12.87 28.16 -1.25
CA THR A 206 13.79 28.77 -0.28
C THR A 206 14.06 30.26 -0.58
N ARG A 207 14.07 30.65 -1.85
CA ARG A 207 14.21 32.07 -2.23
C ARG A 207 12.95 32.91 -1.96
N THR A 208 11.77 32.28 -1.99
CA THR A 208 10.50 32.99 -1.77
C THR A 208 10.22 33.21 -0.27
N GLN A 209 10.80 32.40 0.61
CA GLN A 209 10.71 32.60 2.08
C GLN A 209 11.78 33.56 2.64
N GLY A 210 12.85 33.82 1.90
CA GLY A 210 13.92 34.75 2.31
C GLY A 210 13.69 36.22 1.98
N VAL A 211 12.53 36.61 1.44
CA VAL A 211 12.18 38.01 1.04
C VAL A 211 11.08 38.61 1.93
N ARG A 212 10.75 37.98 3.05
CA ARG A 212 9.87 38.53 4.10
C ARG A 212 10.58 38.55 5.44
N SER A 213 11.54 39.39 5.58
CA SER A 213 12.06 39.95 6.83
C SER A 213 12.18 41.44 6.70
#